data_d974ab778d6dfcdf18d830d5c433e81d
#
_entry.id   d974ab778d6dfcdf18d830d5c433e81d
#
_cell.length_a   1.000
_cell.length_b   1.000
_cell.length_c   1.000
_cell.angle_alpha   90.00
_cell.angle_beta   90.00
_cell.angle_gamma   90.00
#
_symmetry.space_group_name_H-M   'P 1'
#
loop_
_entity.id
_entity.type
_entity.pdbx_description
1 polymer ?
#
loop_
_entity_poly.entity_id
_entity_poly.type
_entity_poly.pdbx_seq_one_letter_code
_entity_poly.pdbx_strand_id
1 'polypeptide(L)'
;MNAPSPLELATAQDRIGEELGVSPWVAIDQVKVNVFGEVTHWRTPGHCEPEYAKTTPYGGTLMHGFHVVGLLSHFFKSAGLWPIDACDPLNYGLDKVRILKPIIIGEGLRLRSRIHLLEVTPKGNGEYLLKVSHHVEVEGAAEPAVYAEYLTYWHPLPASE
;
A
#
# COMPACT_ATOMS: atom_id res chain seq x y z
N MET A 1 -8.45 16.40 -13.52
CA MET A 1 -7.27 16.27 -12.61
C MET A 1 -6.09 15.99 -13.51
N ASN A 2 -5.03 16.82 -13.45
CA ASN A 2 -3.81 16.55 -14.20
C ASN A 2 -3.20 15.24 -13.70
N ALA A 3 -2.66 14.43 -14.62
CA ALA A 3 -1.87 13.28 -14.24
C ALA A 3 -0.71 13.74 -13.33
N PRO A 4 -0.39 13.00 -12.26
CA PRO A 4 0.76 13.36 -11.42
C PRO A 4 2.02 13.40 -12.28
N SER A 5 2.91 14.36 -12.01
CA SER A 5 4.22 14.38 -12.66
C SER A 5 4.96 13.09 -12.35
N PRO A 6 5.66 12.50 -13.33
CA PRO A 6 6.47 11.31 -13.09
C PRO A 6 7.40 11.52 -11.89
N LEU A 7 7.61 10.47 -11.10
CA LEU A 7 8.62 10.47 -10.05
C LEU A 7 9.98 10.15 -10.69
N GLU A 8 11.00 10.92 -10.33
CA GLU A 8 12.40 10.70 -10.70
C GLU A 8 13.24 10.69 -9.43
N LEU A 9 14.11 9.70 -9.27
CA LEU A 9 14.97 9.60 -8.07
C LEU A 9 15.88 10.82 -7.93
N ALA A 10 16.41 11.30 -9.06
CA ALA A 10 17.36 12.44 -9.08
C ALA A 10 16.76 13.73 -8.52
N THR A 11 15.46 13.94 -8.66
CA THR A 11 14.74 15.16 -8.22
C THR A 11 13.73 14.90 -7.10
N ALA A 12 13.65 13.67 -6.62
CA ALA A 12 12.65 13.27 -5.61
C ALA A 12 12.76 14.09 -4.31
N GLN A 13 13.95 14.54 -3.93
CA GLN A 13 14.15 15.36 -2.73
C GLN A 13 13.34 16.67 -2.75
N ASP A 14 13.13 17.25 -3.92
CA ASP A 14 12.39 18.51 -4.07
C ASP A 14 10.87 18.34 -3.80
N ARG A 15 10.40 17.10 -3.75
CA ARG A 15 9.01 16.74 -3.56
C ARG A 15 8.67 16.21 -2.16
N ILE A 16 9.62 16.28 -1.22
CA ILE A 16 9.38 15.85 0.17
C ILE A 16 8.24 16.69 0.77
N GLY A 17 7.26 16.00 1.39
CA GLY A 17 6.06 16.58 1.97
C GLY A 17 4.86 16.66 1.01
N GLU A 18 5.05 16.41 -0.28
CA GLU A 18 3.97 16.43 -1.27
C GLU A 18 3.12 15.16 -1.23
N GLU A 19 1.83 15.31 -1.54
CA GLU A 19 1.00 14.21 -2.00
C GLU A 19 1.45 13.83 -3.42
N LEU A 20 2.07 12.67 -3.55
CA LEU A 20 2.56 12.18 -4.84
C LEU A 20 1.42 11.72 -5.74
N GLY A 21 0.37 11.15 -5.16
CA GLY A 21 -0.79 10.67 -5.91
C GLY A 21 -1.71 9.76 -5.10
N VAL A 22 -2.76 9.31 -5.78
CA VAL A 22 -3.77 8.40 -5.22
C VAL A 22 -3.92 7.21 -6.17
N SER A 23 -3.86 6.00 -5.63
CA SER A 23 -4.02 4.79 -6.43
C SER A 23 -5.46 4.65 -6.95
N PRO A 24 -5.68 3.90 -8.04
CA PRO A 24 -7.00 3.41 -8.38
C PRO A 24 -7.60 2.56 -7.25
N TRP A 25 -8.93 2.42 -7.28
CA TRP A 25 -9.65 1.54 -6.39
C TRP A 25 -9.36 0.06 -6.70
N VAL A 26 -9.08 -0.74 -5.68
CA VAL A 26 -8.87 -2.18 -5.75
C VAL A 26 -10.03 -2.88 -5.06
N ALA A 27 -10.75 -3.71 -5.79
CA ALA A 27 -11.82 -4.52 -5.23
C ALA A 27 -11.26 -5.66 -4.37
N ILE A 28 -11.79 -5.82 -3.18
CA ILE A 28 -11.46 -6.91 -2.24
C ILE A 28 -12.72 -7.70 -1.97
N ASP A 29 -12.59 -9.02 -2.01
CA ASP A 29 -13.65 -9.97 -1.74
C ASP A 29 -13.18 -11.07 -0.78
N GLN A 30 -14.12 -11.91 -0.35
CA GLN A 30 -13.83 -13.01 0.57
C GLN A 30 -12.86 -14.03 -0.04
N VAL A 31 -12.88 -14.23 -1.37
CA VAL A 31 -11.97 -15.17 -2.04
C VAL A 31 -10.53 -14.73 -1.86
N LYS A 32 -10.22 -13.45 -2.08
CA LYS A 32 -8.87 -12.88 -1.89
C LYS A 32 -8.40 -12.99 -0.44
N VAL A 33 -9.31 -12.77 0.52
CA VAL A 33 -8.99 -12.92 1.95
C VAL A 33 -8.70 -14.39 2.30
N ASN A 34 -9.47 -15.33 1.75
CA ASN A 34 -9.24 -16.76 1.95
C ASN A 34 -7.89 -17.20 1.35
N VAL A 35 -7.58 -16.76 0.14
CA VAL A 35 -6.28 -17.04 -0.50
C VAL A 35 -5.12 -16.48 0.31
N PHE A 36 -5.24 -15.25 0.82
CA PHE A 36 -4.22 -14.67 1.69
C PHE A 36 -4.04 -15.50 2.97
N GLY A 37 -5.14 -15.91 3.62
CA GLY A 37 -5.10 -16.79 4.79
C GLY A 37 -4.43 -18.13 4.52
N GLU A 38 -4.66 -18.69 3.33
CA GLU A 38 -4.05 -19.95 2.91
C GLU A 38 -2.53 -19.82 2.71
N VAL A 39 -2.09 -18.84 1.91
CA VAL A 39 -0.66 -18.68 1.59
C VAL A 39 0.18 -18.20 2.76
N THR A 40 -0.43 -17.55 3.75
CA THR A 40 0.25 -17.13 4.98
C THR A 40 0.11 -18.13 6.12
N HIS A 41 -0.57 -19.26 5.91
CA HIS A 41 -0.92 -20.23 6.96
C HIS A 41 -1.67 -19.62 8.16
N TRP A 42 -2.41 -18.52 7.92
CA TRP A 42 -3.17 -17.80 8.94
C TRP A 42 -4.66 -17.75 8.59
N ARG A 43 -5.23 -18.93 8.44
CA ARG A 43 -6.64 -19.12 8.14
C ARG A 43 -7.44 -19.24 9.45
N THR A 44 -7.92 -18.11 9.97
CA THR A 44 -8.72 -18.08 11.19
C THR A 44 -10.21 -17.86 10.88
N PRO A 45 -11.13 -18.33 11.75
CA PRO A 45 -12.57 -18.19 11.52
C PRO A 45 -13.02 -16.73 11.33
N GLY A 46 -12.46 -15.78 12.08
CA GLY A 46 -12.79 -14.35 11.96
C GLY A 46 -12.46 -13.72 10.62
N HIS A 47 -11.54 -14.33 9.84
CA HIS A 47 -11.17 -13.89 8.50
C HIS A 47 -11.82 -14.72 7.40
N CYS A 48 -11.97 -16.05 7.61
CA CYS A 48 -12.27 -16.98 6.54
C CYS A 48 -13.63 -17.68 6.63
N GLU A 49 -14.35 -17.52 7.74
CA GLU A 49 -15.63 -18.18 7.98
C GLU A 49 -16.76 -17.16 8.22
N PRO A 50 -17.51 -16.77 7.16
CA PRO A 50 -18.54 -15.73 7.27
C PRO A 50 -19.60 -15.99 8.33
N GLU A 51 -20.05 -17.25 8.48
CA GLU A 51 -21.10 -17.59 9.47
C GLU A 51 -20.58 -17.44 10.91
N TYR A 52 -19.33 -17.82 11.17
CA TYR A 52 -18.71 -17.55 12.46
C TYR A 52 -18.52 -16.03 12.67
N ALA A 53 -18.01 -15.33 11.67
CA ALA A 53 -17.69 -13.90 11.78
C ALA A 53 -18.92 -13.04 12.06
N LYS A 54 -20.12 -13.43 11.61
CA LYS A 54 -21.40 -12.78 11.95
C LYS A 54 -21.71 -12.79 13.45
N THR A 55 -21.19 -13.76 14.20
CA THR A 55 -21.38 -13.87 15.66
C THR A 55 -20.42 -13.00 16.45
N THR A 56 -19.41 -12.41 15.79
CA THR A 56 -18.43 -11.52 16.42
C THR A 56 -18.98 -10.10 16.52
N PRO A 57 -18.37 -9.23 17.36
CA PRO A 57 -18.75 -7.82 17.44
C PRO A 57 -18.66 -7.05 16.12
N TYR A 58 -17.93 -7.60 15.12
CA TYR A 58 -17.74 -6.98 13.82
C TYR A 58 -18.86 -7.28 12.83
N GLY A 59 -19.64 -8.34 13.06
CA GLY A 59 -20.79 -8.72 12.22
C GLY A 59 -20.44 -9.26 10.83
N GLY A 60 -19.18 -9.49 10.55
CA GLY A 60 -18.67 -10.00 9.27
C GLY A 60 -17.20 -10.33 9.33
N THR A 61 -16.69 -10.99 8.28
CA THR A 61 -15.27 -11.34 8.19
C THR A 61 -14.40 -10.11 8.03
N LEU A 62 -13.25 -10.13 8.68
CA LEU A 62 -12.27 -9.05 8.61
C LEU A 62 -11.22 -9.33 7.54
N MET A 63 -10.82 -8.31 6.82
CA MET A 63 -9.60 -8.36 6.02
C MET A 63 -8.39 -8.50 6.95
N HIS A 64 -7.44 -9.37 6.59
CA HIS A 64 -6.17 -9.45 7.33
C HIS A 64 -5.42 -8.12 7.25
N GLY A 65 -4.93 -7.61 8.37
CA GLY A 65 -4.15 -6.37 8.39
C GLY A 65 -2.91 -6.43 7.50
N PHE A 66 -2.19 -7.56 7.53
CA PHE A 66 -1.01 -7.77 6.65
C PHE A 66 -1.36 -7.99 5.17
N HIS A 67 -2.60 -8.35 4.85
CA HIS A 67 -3.07 -8.33 3.46
C HIS A 67 -3.09 -6.90 2.91
N VAL A 68 -3.57 -5.93 3.72
CA VAL A 68 -3.52 -4.50 3.35
C VAL A 68 -2.07 -4.03 3.19
N VAL A 69 -1.19 -4.42 4.11
CA VAL A 69 0.25 -4.10 4.03
C VAL A 69 0.87 -4.68 2.77
N GLY A 70 0.52 -5.90 2.39
CA GLY A 70 0.97 -6.52 1.13
C GLY A 70 0.53 -5.78 -0.14
N LEU A 71 -0.52 -4.94 -0.06
CA LEU A 71 -0.99 -4.13 -1.19
C LEU A 71 -0.24 -2.80 -1.37
N LEU A 72 0.62 -2.38 -0.43
CA LEU A 72 1.27 -1.06 -0.48
C LEU A 72 2.10 -0.87 -1.76
N SER A 73 2.87 -1.89 -2.17
CA SER A 73 3.63 -1.86 -3.42
C SER A 73 2.72 -1.73 -4.66
N HIS A 74 1.58 -2.44 -4.65
CA HIS A 74 0.60 -2.34 -5.71
C HIS A 74 -0.01 -0.94 -5.78
N PHE A 75 -0.39 -0.36 -4.64
CA PHE A 75 -0.92 1.00 -4.59
C PHE A 75 0.09 2.02 -5.12
N PHE A 76 1.36 1.91 -4.71
CA PHE A 76 2.43 2.79 -5.17
C PHE A 76 2.60 2.70 -6.70
N LYS A 77 2.73 1.50 -7.24
CA LYS A 77 2.88 1.27 -8.68
C LYS A 77 1.66 1.72 -9.47
N SER A 78 0.46 1.36 -9.02
CA SER A 78 -0.79 1.68 -9.74
C SER A 78 -1.16 3.17 -9.69
N ALA A 79 -0.62 3.93 -8.73
CA ALA A 79 -0.70 5.38 -8.69
C ALA A 79 0.23 6.06 -9.72
N GLY A 80 1.02 5.30 -10.49
CA GLY A 80 1.96 5.84 -11.46
C GLY A 80 3.22 6.44 -10.82
N LEU A 81 3.56 6.02 -9.60
CA LEU A 81 4.66 6.60 -8.80
C LEU A 81 5.97 5.83 -8.91
N TRP A 82 6.02 4.83 -9.79
CA TRP A 82 7.27 4.13 -10.07
C TRP A 82 8.26 5.09 -10.71
N PRO A 83 9.45 5.31 -10.14
CA PRO A 83 10.41 6.24 -10.73
C PRO A 83 10.81 5.81 -12.14
N ILE A 84 10.82 6.77 -13.06
CA ILE A 84 11.09 6.50 -14.48
C ILE A 84 12.58 6.26 -14.77
N ASP A 85 13.44 6.65 -13.84
CA ASP A 85 14.91 6.55 -13.89
C ASP A 85 15.46 5.40 -13.03
N ALA A 86 14.60 4.45 -12.60
CA ALA A 86 14.98 3.37 -11.69
C ALA A 86 14.56 1.97 -12.16
N CYS A 87 15.30 0.97 -11.67
CA CYS A 87 14.90 -0.44 -11.75
C CYS A 87 13.74 -0.76 -10.79
N ASP A 88 13.29 -2.04 -10.79
CA ASP A 88 12.34 -2.53 -9.79
C ASP A 88 12.91 -2.38 -8.37
N PRO A 89 12.11 -1.90 -7.40
CA PRO A 89 12.60 -1.66 -6.05
C PRO A 89 12.68 -2.94 -5.23
N LEU A 90 13.52 -2.88 -4.20
CA LEU A 90 13.39 -3.79 -3.06
C LEU A 90 12.37 -3.21 -2.05
N ASN A 91 11.46 -4.04 -1.58
CA ASN A 91 10.62 -3.74 -0.42
C ASN A 91 11.53 -3.77 0.82
N TYR A 92 12.07 -2.60 1.20
CA TYR A 92 13.11 -2.52 2.24
C TYR A 92 12.53 -2.73 3.63
N GLY A 93 11.37 -2.13 3.91
CA GLY A 93 10.76 -2.27 5.22
C GLY A 93 9.58 -1.33 5.48
N LEU A 94 9.23 -1.25 6.76
CA LEU A 94 8.15 -0.42 7.28
C LEU A 94 8.61 0.19 8.61
N ASP A 95 8.60 1.52 8.72
CA ASP A 95 8.91 2.18 9.99
C ASP A 95 7.71 2.23 10.92
N LYS A 96 6.51 2.34 10.36
CA LYS A 96 5.29 2.42 11.13
C LYS A 96 4.13 1.80 10.37
N VAL A 97 3.35 0.99 11.08
CA VAL A 97 2.07 0.48 10.57
C VAL A 97 1.02 0.60 11.68
N ARG A 98 -0.13 1.12 11.33
CA ARG A 98 -1.30 1.17 12.21
C ARG A 98 -2.55 0.78 11.44
N ILE A 99 -3.20 -0.27 11.88
CA ILE A 99 -4.55 -0.62 11.45
C ILE A 99 -5.48 0.22 12.34
N LEU A 100 -6.00 1.31 11.78
CA LEU A 100 -6.76 2.32 12.53
C LEU A 100 -8.21 1.89 12.71
N LYS A 101 -8.75 1.16 11.72
CA LYS A 101 -10.12 0.66 11.73
C LYS A 101 -10.18 -0.75 11.15
N PRO A 102 -11.05 -1.63 11.66
CA PRO A 102 -11.30 -2.92 11.04
C PRO A 102 -11.90 -2.73 9.64
N ILE A 103 -11.41 -3.52 8.67
CA ILE A 103 -11.97 -3.56 7.32
C ILE A 103 -12.82 -4.82 7.24
N ILE A 104 -14.14 -4.63 7.20
CA ILE A 104 -15.11 -5.72 7.15
C ILE A 104 -15.37 -6.06 5.68
N ILE A 105 -15.31 -7.33 5.33
CA ILE A 105 -15.57 -7.81 3.98
C ILE A 105 -17.08 -7.73 3.71
N GLY A 106 -17.42 -7.09 2.62
CA GLY A 106 -18.80 -6.92 2.16
C GLY A 106 -18.85 -6.78 0.65
N GLU A 107 -20.08 -6.73 0.12
CA GLU A 107 -20.31 -6.53 -1.31
C GLU A 107 -19.78 -5.16 -1.74
N GLY A 108 -19.02 -5.14 -2.84
CA GLY A 108 -18.48 -3.91 -3.41
C GLY A 108 -17.34 -3.26 -2.63
N LEU A 109 -16.75 -3.94 -1.63
CA LEU A 109 -15.61 -3.40 -0.89
C LEU A 109 -14.46 -3.04 -1.84
N ARG A 110 -14.03 -1.79 -1.79
CA ARG A 110 -12.86 -1.30 -2.54
C ARG A 110 -11.94 -0.49 -1.64
N LEU A 111 -10.65 -0.64 -1.88
CA LEU A 111 -9.57 0.08 -1.19
C LEU A 111 -8.75 0.89 -2.20
N ARG A 112 -8.22 2.01 -1.76
CA ARG A 112 -7.16 2.76 -2.46
C ARG A 112 -6.21 3.37 -1.44
N SER A 113 -5.08 3.88 -1.91
CA SER A 113 -4.14 4.58 -1.04
C SER A 113 -3.83 5.97 -1.57
N ARG A 114 -3.82 6.95 -0.67
CA ARG A 114 -3.27 8.29 -0.85
C ARG A 114 -1.83 8.27 -0.34
N ILE A 115 -0.90 8.76 -1.15
CA ILE A 115 0.54 8.53 -0.95
C ILE A 115 1.27 9.86 -0.90
N HIS A 116 2.05 10.07 0.17
CA HIS A 116 2.90 11.26 0.33
C HIS A 116 4.37 10.85 0.47
N LEU A 117 5.27 11.65 -0.09
CA LEU A 117 6.70 11.46 0.08
C LEU A 117 7.15 12.05 1.42
N LEU A 118 7.74 11.22 2.27
CA LEU A 118 8.22 11.64 3.59
C LEU A 118 9.71 11.92 3.62
N GLU A 119 10.50 11.04 2.97
CA GLU A 119 11.95 11.12 3.04
C GLU A 119 12.58 10.52 1.78
N VAL A 120 13.70 11.12 1.37
CA VAL A 120 14.57 10.61 0.30
C VAL A 120 15.99 10.59 0.83
N THR A 121 16.56 9.41 0.98
CA THR A 121 17.92 9.22 1.50
C THR A 121 18.83 8.67 0.40
N PRO A 122 19.78 9.47 -0.13
CA PRO A 122 20.80 8.98 -1.03
C PRO A 122 21.69 7.91 -0.35
N LYS A 123 21.98 6.83 -1.08
CA LYS A 123 22.83 5.71 -0.60
C LYS A 123 24.16 5.61 -1.34
N GLY A 124 24.44 6.53 -2.26
CA GLY A 124 25.61 6.50 -3.14
C GLY A 124 25.31 5.76 -4.46
N ASN A 125 26.19 5.93 -5.45
CA ASN A 125 26.09 5.26 -6.76
C ASN A 125 24.74 5.43 -7.49
N GLY A 126 24.02 6.53 -7.23
CA GLY A 126 22.69 6.77 -7.79
C GLY A 126 21.58 5.97 -7.12
N GLU A 127 21.84 5.30 -6.01
CA GLU A 127 20.87 4.53 -5.23
C GLU A 127 20.17 5.41 -4.19
N TYR A 128 18.90 5.10 -3.91
CA TYR A 128 18.06 5.85 -3.00
C TYR A 128 17.19 4.95 -2.14
N LEU A 129 17.03 5.35 -0.88
CA LEU A 129 15.97 4.84 -0.01
C LEU A 129 14.87 5.90 0.07
N LEU A 130 13.68 5.55 -0.39
CA LEU A 130 12.50 6.40 -0.30
C LEU A 130 11.61 5.92 0.83
N LYS A 131 11.10 6.86 1.63
CA LYS A 131 10.03 6.64 2.60
C LYS A 131 8.80 7.37 2.13
N VAL A 132 7.70 6.65 1.98
CA VAL A 132 6.40 7.22 1.69
C VAL A 132 5.39 6.86 2.76
N SER A 133 4.41 7.74 3.02
CA SER A 133 3.24 7.34 3.80
C SER A 133 2.13 6.86 2.88
N HIS A 134 1.45 5.82 3.32
CA HIS A 134 0.21 5.32 2.75
C HIS A 134 -0.95 5.58 3.72
N HIS A 135 -1.96 6.29 3.24
CA HIS A 135 -3.26 6.43 3.89
C HIS A 135 -4.24 5.56 3.11
N VAL A 136 -4.49 4.34 3.60
CA VAL A 136 -5.37 3.41 2.90
C VAL A 136 -6.81 3.71 3.24
N GLU A 137 -7.57 4.08 2.22
CA GLU A 137 -8.97 4.47 2.30
C GLU A 137 -9.87 3.28 1.91
N VAL A 138 -11.00 3.17 2.62
CA VAL A 138 -12.12 2.29 2.24
C VAL A 138 -13.16 3.16 1.55
N GLU A 139 -13.70 2.71 0.41
CA GLU A 139 -14.71 3.47 -0.31
C GLU A 139 -15.94 3.76 0.55
N GLY A 140 -16.37 5.02 0.56
CA GLY A 140 -17.49 5.48 1.38
C GLY A 140 -17.14 5.78 2.85
N ALA A 141 -15.93 5.47 3.32
CA ALA A 141 -15.49 5.84 4.66
C ALA A 141 -14.93 7.28 4.70
N ALA A 142 -15.17 8.00 5.80
CA ALA A 142 -14.70 9.36 5.97
C ALA A 142 -13.21 9.47 6.30
N GLU A 143 -12.63 8.40 6.86
CA GLU A 143 -11.24 8.40 7.35
C GLU A 143 -10.50 7.14 6.88
N PRO A 144 -9.17 7.20 6.74
CA PRO A 144 -8.39 6.04 6.35
C PRO A 144 -8.46 4.91 7.38
N ALA A 145 -8.47 3.68 6.89
CA ALA A 145 -8.48 2.48 7.73
C ALA A 145 -7.07 2.03 8.13
N VAL A 146 -6.05 2.37 7.34
CA VAL A 146 -4.66 2.00 7.61
C VAL A 146 -3.74 3.18 7.32
N TYR A 147 -2.77 3.38 8.20
CA TYR A 147 -1.60 4.23 7.98
C TYR A 147 -0.34 3.38 7.98
N ALA A 148 0.54 3.61 7.00
CA ALA A 148 1.83 2.93 6.94
C ALA A 148 2.92 3.86 6.42
N GLU A 149 4.12 3.78 7.01
CA GLU A 149 5.35 4.38 6.48
C GLU A 149 6.14 3.26 5.82
N TYR A 150 6.20 3.30 4.50
CA TYR A 150 6.75 2.26 3.64
C TYR A 150 8.07 2.70 3.04
N LEU A 151 9.07 1.83 3.13
CA LEU A 151 10.42 2.07 2.64
C LEU A 151 10.71 1.20 1.44
N THR A 152 11.18 1.84 0.37
CA THR A 152 11.60 1.19 -0.87
C THR A 152 13.03 1.58 -1.20
N TYR A 153 13.85 0.58 -1.53
CA TYR A 153 15.22 0.80 -1.96
C TYR A 153 15.31 0.70 -3.49
N TRP A 154 15.89 1.70 -4.10
CA TRP A 154 15.91 1.87 -5.55
C TRP A 154 17.33 1.89 -6.10
N HIS A 155 17.54 1.16 -7.19
CA HIS A 155 18.74 1.22 -8.00
C HIS A 155 18.47 2.04 -9.26
N PRO A 156 19.43 2.83 -9.76
CA PRO A 156 19.29 3.53 -11.03
C PRO A 156 19.19 2.54 -12.18
N LEU A 157 18.60 2.98 -13.29
CA LEU A 157 18.69 2.21 -14.53
C LEU A 157 20.14 2.04 -14.93
N PRO A 158 20.51 0.87 -15.52
CA PRO A 158 21.84 0.70 -16.13
C PRO A 158 22.10 1.80 -17.15
N ALA A 159 23.35 2.29 -17.21
CA ALA A 159 23.75 3.18 -18.28
C ALA A 159 23.49 2.48 -19.64
N SER A 160 22.78 3.15 -20.55
CA SER A 160 22.64 2.66 -21.91
C SER A 160 24.03 2.62 -22.57
N GLU A 161 24.43 1.43 -23.03
CA GLU A 161 25.64 1.29 -23.85
C GLU A 161 25.52 2.06 -25.16
#